data_9c8230a3409d8c3d0c9d92265406b467
#
_entry.id   9c8230a3409d8c3d0c9d92265406b467
#
_cell.length_a   1.000
_cell.length_b   1.000
_cell.length_c   1.000
_cell.angle_alpha   90.00
_cell.angle_beta   90.00
_cell.angle_gamma   90.00
#
_symmetry.space_group_name_H-M   'P 1'
#
loop_
_entity.id
_entity.type
_entity.pdbx_description
1 polymer ?
#
loop_
_entity_poly.entity_id
_entity_poly.type
_entity_poly.pdbx_seq_one_letter_code
_entity_poly.pdbx_strand_id
1 'polypeptide(L)'
;LSALASNVLTKGTAKRSATEMQAFLADRAAGLAASSGRKTFSVNLTTPARFNEDLFELLGEVVTAPAFSEDETARGIKDQLAAIKSREDQPLGLAFRKLPPFLFPGSVYGYLQLGEPENVRKYDAARLRSFWDRQKARPWVLAVSGDFDRDQVLAFAKGLPAPDQGKVDVPVPAWGTRPELDIPMPGRSQAHLMLIFKTAPNTSPDTPALDLLETSLGGMGGPLFRDLRDKQGLGYTVTAFNRQTSENGYMVFYIGTEPGKMAQAEEGFRRIINDLHQNLLSEEDVEPGQEPA
;
A
#
# COMPACT_ATOMS: atom_id res chain seq x y z
N LEU A 1 -3.97 7.97 11.63
CA LEU A 1 -2.95 8.75 12.30
C LEU A 1 -1.56 8.52 11.68
N SER A 2 -1.13 7.26 11.48
CA SER A 2 0.21 6.95 10.91
C SER A 2 0.44 7.56 9.52
N ALA A 3 -0.56 7.54 8.63
CA ALA A 3 -0.47 8.17 7.31
C ALA A 3 -0.29 9.70 7.41
N LEU A 4 -0.97 10.36 8.34
CA LEU A 4 -0.78 11.78 8.59
C LEU A 4 0.61 12.05 9.16
N ALA A 5 1.05 11.25 10.12
CA ALA A 5 2.37 11.37 10.73
C ALA A 5 3.48 11.22 9.67
N SER A 6 3.38 10.24 8.76
CA SER A 6 4.38 10.08 7.69
C SER A 6 4.41 11.27 6.72
N ASN A 7 3.26 11.86 6.41
CA ASN A 7 3.22 13.06 5.55
C ASN A 7 3.85 14.28 6.23
N VAL A 8 3.59 14.50 7.53
CA VAL A 8 4.03 15.70 8.23
C VAL A 8 5.45 15.55 8.82
N LEU A 9 5.93 14.33 9.07
CA LEU A 9 7.25 14.05 9.65
C LEU A 9 8.40 14.77 8.91
N THR A 10 8.30 14.85 7.59
CA THR A 10 9.31 15.46 6.72
C THR A 10 9.04 16.93 6.37
N LYS A 11 8.17 17.59 7.15
CA LYS A 11 7.76 18.99 6.93
C LYS A 11 8.35 19.94 7.97
N GLY A 12 9.59 19.70 8.40
CA GLY A 12 10.34 20.52 9.33
C GLY A 12 10.87 19.77 10.53
N THR A 13 11.87 20.31 11.14
CA THR A 13 12.52 19.85 12.38
C THR A 13 12.51 20.96 13.42
N ALA A 14 13.01 20.69 14.62
CA ALA A 14 13.20 21.73 15.62
C ALA A 14 14.16 22.84 15.16
N LYS A 15 15.05 22.56 14.17
CA LYS A 15 16.04 23.49 13.67
C LYS A 15 15.67 24.13 12.32
N ARG A 16 14.79 23.48 11.55
CA ARG A 16 14.48 23.87 10.14
C ARG A 16 12.97 23.90 9.92
N SER A 17 12.48 24.97 9.37
CA SER A 17 11.11 25.03 8.83
C SER A 17 10.95 24.12 7.61
N ALA A 18 9.71 23.89 7.16
CA ALA A 18 9.43 23.11 5.97
C ALA A 18 10.10 23.69 4.71
N THR A 19 10.10 25.02 4.57
CA THR A 19 10.73 25.72 3.44
C THR A 19 12.25 25.58 3.47
N GLU A 20 12.88 25.78 4.63
CA GLU A 20 14.33 25.61 4.78
C GLU A 20 14.76 24.17 4.53
N MET A 21 13.96 23.20 4.97
CA MET A 21 14.24 21.78 4.70
C MET A 21 14.14 21.47 3.20
N GLN A 22 13.14 22.01 2.51
CA GLN A 22 13.02 21.83 1.06
C GLN A 22 14.19 22.46 0.30
N ALA A 23 14.60 23.67 0.66
CA ALA A 23 15.78 24.31 0.08
C ALA A 23 17.06 23.51 0.33
N PHE A 24 17.26 23.06 1.57
CA PHE A 24 18.40 22.22 1.94
C PHE A 24 18.52 20.94 1.13
N LEU A 25 17.38 20.26 0.90
CA LEU A 25 17.33 19.05 0.09
C LEU A 25 17.55 19.35 -1.40
N ALA A 26 16.94 20.42 -1.92
CA ALA A 26 17.08 20.84 -3.32
C ALA A 26 18.53 21.19 -3.68
N ASP A 27 19.22 21.96 -2.83
CA ASP A 27 20.63 22.33 -3.01
C ASP A 27 21.57 21.11 -3.06
N ARG A 28 21.14 19.98 -2.51
CA ARG A 28 21.92 18.73 -2.45
C ARG A 28 21.42 17.65 -3.41
N ALA A 29 20.44 17.99 -4.26
CA ALA A 29 19.77 17.01 -5.13
C ALA A 29 19.32 15.78 -4.33
N ALA A 30 18.84 15.97 -3.09
CA ALA A 30 18.46 14.94 -2.16
C ALA A 30 16.94 14.82 -2.07
N GLY A 31 16.46 13.60 -1.80
CA GLY A 31 15.07 13.29 -1.54
C GLY A 31 14.88 12.72 -0.14
N LEU A 32 13.88 13.20 0.58
CA LEU A 32 13.47 12.69 1.89
C LEU A 32 11.97 12.42 1.87
N ALA A 33 11.59 11.21 2.20
CA ALA A 33 10.20 10.80 2.25
C ALA A 33 9.95 9.88 3.45
N ALA A 34 8.75 9.95 4.02
CA ALA A 34 8.30 8.98 5.00
C ALA A 34 7.01 8.31 4.52
N SER A 35 6.84 7.06 4.89
CA SER A 35 5.66 6.27 4.53
C SER A 35 5.22 5.40 5.70
N SER A 36 3.93 5.10 5.74
CA SER A 36 3.38 4.17 6.73
C SER A 36 2.70 3.01 6.03
N GLY A 37 3.18 1.82 6.30
CA GLY A 37 2.53 0.57 5.93
C GLY A 37 1.57 0.07 7.02
N ARG A 38 1.16 -1.17 6.92
CA ARG A 38 0.30 -1.80 7.94
C ARG A 38 1.06 -2.16 9.20
N LYS A 39 2.32 -2.57 9.07
CA LYS A 39 3.20 -3.02 10.15
C LYS A 39 4.47 -2.21 10.27
N THR A 40 4.78 -1.38 9.30
CA THR A 40 6.04 -0.64 9.21
C THR A 40 5.79 0.84 9.07
N PHE A 41 6.73 1.61 9.56
CA PHE A 41 6.87 3.03 9.28
C PHE A 41 8.28 3.23 8.74
N SER A 42 8.40 3.84 7.57
CA SER A 42 9.69 3.98 6.89
C SER A 42 10.02 5.44 6.65
N VAL A 43 11.28 5.79 6.82
CA VAL A 43 11.86 7.07 6.39
C VAL A 43 12.95 6.74 5.39
N ASN A 44 12.85 7.28 4.20
CA ASN A 44 13.77 7.03 3.08
C ASN A 44 14.47 8.33 2.74
N LEU A 45 15.79 8.25 2.61
CA LEU A 45 16.66 9.34 2.22
C LEU A 45 17.50 8.89 1.02
N THR A 46 17.52 9.70 -0.03
CA THR A 46 18.38 9.49 -1.21
C THR A 46 19.20 10.74 -1.43
N THR A 47 20.52 10.59 -1.63
CA THR A 47 21.42 11.71 -1.81
C THR A 47 22.66 11.31 -2.60
N PRO A 48 23.30 12.22 -3.35
CA PRO A 48 24.67 12.00 -3.84
C PRO A 48 25.66 11.81 -2.68
N ALA A 49 26.59 10.86 -2.80
CA ALA A 49 27.50 10.44 -1.73
C ALA A 49 28.27 11.60 -1.07
N ARG A 50 28.64 12.63 -1.85
CA ARG A 50 29.37 13.82 -1.36
C ARG A 50 28.63 14.61 -0.28
N PHE A 51 27.35 14.36 -0.06
CA PHE A 51 26.50 15.05 0.94
C PHE A 51 26.07 14.13 2.08
N ASN A 52 26.65 12.94 2.22
CA ASN A 52 26.25 11.95 3.21
C ASN A 52 26.22 12.51 4.65
N GLU A 53 27.25 13.26 5.03
CA GLU A 53 27.37 13.82 6.39
C GLU A 53 26.20 14.77 6.70
N ASP A 54 25.95 15.74 5.82
CA ASP A 54 24.86 16.71 5.96
C ASP A 54 23.49 16.03 6.04
N LEU A 55 23.32 14.96 5.25
CA LEU A 55 22.03 14.28 5.15
C LEU A 55 21.81 13.27 6.29
N PHE A 56 22.86 12.67 6.85
CA PHE A 56 22.74 11.92 8.10
C PHE A 56 22.37 12.83 9.28
N GLU A 57 22.93 14.06 9.35
CA GLU A 57 22.50 15.05 10.34
C GLU A 57 21.00 15.35 10.19
N LEU A 58 20.55 15.69 8.97
CA LEU A 58 19.14 15.95 8.71
C LEU A 58 18.24 14.76 9.07
N LEU A 59 18.63 13.55 8.69
CA LEU A 59 17.87 12.34 9.03
C LEU A 59 17.77 12.16 10.56
N GLY A 60 18.88 12.42 11.27
CA GLY A 60 18.91 12.43 12.74
C GLY A 60 17.92 13.44 13.33
N GLU A 61 17.88 14.66 12.80
CA GLU A 61 16.92 15.70 13.24
C GLU A 61 15.46 15.27 13.00
N VAL A 62 15.17 14.73 11.81
CA VAL A 62 13.81 14.26 11.45
C VAL A 62 13.36 13.13 12.38
N VAL A 63 14.25 12.22 12.72
CA VAL A 63 13.92 11.09 13.60
C VAL A 63 13.77 11.53 15.05
N THR A 64 14.68 12.38 15.55
CA THR A 64 14.74 12.72 16.99
C THR A 64 13.87 13.91 17.37
N ALA A 65 13.76 14.91 16.48
CA ALA A 65 13.14 16.20 16.78
C ALA A 65 12.32 16.78 15.62
N PRO A 66 11.36 16.02 15.04
CA PRO A 66 10.46 16.56 14.02
C PRO A 66 9.60 17.69 14.60
N ALA A 67 9.34 18.72 13.80
CA ALA A 67 8.61 19.89 14.25
C ALA A 67 7.13 19.60 14.55
N PHE A 68 6.45 18.83 13.69
CA PHE A 68 4.99 18.68 13.71
C PHE A 68 4.29 20.01 14.03
N SER A 69 4.59 21.05 13.20
CA SER A 69 3.99 22.38 13.39
C SER A 69 2.47 22.32 13.18
N GLU A 70 1.73 23.22 13.84
CA GLU A 70 0.28 23.29 13.70
C GLU A 70 -0.13 23.55 12.24
N ASP A 71 0.57 24.44 11.53
CA ASP A 71 0.28 24.77 10.14
C ASP A 71 0.47 23.57 9.19
N GLU A 72 1.60 22.87 9.27
CA GLU A 72 1.85 21.70 8.44
C GLU A 72 0.94 20.52 8.82
N THR A 73 0.57 20.41 10.08
CA THR A 73 -0.41 19.41 10.52
C THR A 73 -1.79 19.72 9.95
N ALA A 74 -2.23 20.98 9.99
CA ALA A 74 -3.52 21.40 9.42
C ALA A 74 -3.56 21.19 7.89
N ARG A 75 -2.46 21.49 7.17
CA ARG A 75 -2.32 21.22 5.72
C ARG A 75 -2.41 19.72 5.46
N GLY A 76 -1.65 18.91 6.19
CA GLY A 76 -1.66 17.44 6.05
C GLY A 76 -3.03 16.82 6.31
N ILE A 77 -3.80 17.33 7.29
CA ILE A 77 -5.18 16.92 7.54
C ILE A 77 -6.06 17.23 6.32
N LYS A 78 -5.98 18.46 5.79
CA LYS A 78 -6.75 18.88 4.61
C LYS A 78 -6.43 17.98 3.41
N ASP A 79 -5.16 17.74 3.14
CA ASP A 79 -4.70 16.90 2.01
C ASP A 79 -5.16 15.45 2.18
N GLN A 80 -5.07 14.90 3.38
CA GLN A 80 -5.52 13.54 3.67
C GLN A 80 -7.04 13.39 3.51
N LEU A 81 -7.83 14.37 3.94
CA LEU A 81 -9.28 14.39 3.72
C LEU A 81 -9.64 14.48 2.24
N ALA A 82 -8.92 15.31 1.49
CA ALA A 82 -9.09 15.41 0.04
C ALA A 82 -8.75 14.09 -0.67
N ALA A 83 -7.66 13.42 -0.27
CA ALA A 83 -7.27 12.12 -0.79
C ALA A 83 -8.31 11.02 -0.47
N ILE A 84 -8.90 11.03 0.72
CA ILE A 84 -9.99 10.11 1.08
C ILE A 84 -11.18 10.35 0.15
N LYS A 85 -11.62 11.60 0.02
CA LYS A 85 -12.75 11.97 -0.83
C LYS A 85 -12.53 11.58 -2.29
N SER A 86 -11.36 11.90 -2.83
CA SER A 86 -11.00 11.52 -4.22
C SER A 86 -11.08 10.02 -4.47
N ARG A 87 -10.71 9.19 -3.49
CA ARG A 87 -10.85 7.73 -3.60
C ARG A 87 -12.30 7.28 -3.52
N GLU A 88 -13.11 7.91 -2.67
CA GLU A 88 -14.54 7.58 -2.51
C GLU A 88 -15.38 8.01 -3.71
N ASP A 89 -14.97 9.07 -4.41
CA ASP A 89 -15.65 9.56 -5.62
C ASP A 89 -15.43 8.61 -6.85
N GLN A 90 -14.45 7.71 -6.77
CA GLN A 90 -14.14 6.74 -7.81
C GLN A 90 -14.64 5.34 -7.40
N PRO A 91 -15.42 4.64 -8.26
CA PRO A 91 -15.98 3.34 -7.90
C PRO A 91 -14.95 2.32 -7.43
N LEU A 92 -13.87 2.17 -8.20
CA LEU A 92 -12.79 1.25 -7.86
C LEU A 92 -12.05 1.69 -6.57
N GLY A 93 -11.83 2.98 -6.40
CA GLY A 93 -11.23 3.54 -5.19
C GLY A 93 -12.08 3.27 -3.94
N LEU A 94 -13.40 3.42 -4.06
CA LEU A 94 -14.34 3.09 -2.99
C LEU A 94 -14.35 1.59 -2.69
N ALA A 95 -14.36 0.75 -3.72
CA ALA A 95 -14.31 -0.70 -3.55
C ALA A 95 -13.04 -1.12 -2.77
N PHE A 96 -11.85 -0.65 -3.19
CA PHE A 96 -10.59 -0.92 -2.47
C PHE A 96 -10.54 -0.32 -1.07
N ARG A 97 -11.26 0.75 -0.81
CA ARG A 97 -11.39 1.29 0.55
C ARG A 97 -12.26 0.41 1.44
N LYS A 98 -13.34 -0.16 0.90
CA LYS A 98 -14.27 -1.01 1.66
C LYS A 98 -13.79 -2.46 1.81
N LEU A 99 -12.91 -2.91 0.94
CA LEU A 99 -12.42 -4.29 0.89
C LEU A 99 -11.67 -4.72 2.17
N PRO A 100 -10.66 -3.99 2.69
CA PRO A 100 -9.91 -4.43 3.86
C PRO A 100 -10.77 -4.67 5.11
N PRO A 101 -11.68 -3.76 5.55
CA PRO A 101 -12.55 -4.01 6.70
C PRO A 101 -13.57 -5.13 6.46
N PHE A 102 -13.92 -5.40 5.20
CA PHE A 102 -14.78 -6.52 4.83
C PHE A 102 -14.03 -7.86 4.98
N LEU A 103 -12.80 -7.95 4.48
CA LEU A 103 -12.00 -9.17 4.53
C LEU A 103 -11.43 -9.46 5.92
N PHE A 104 -11.03 -8.43 6.67
CA PHE A 104 -10.29 -8.58 7.93
C PHE A 104 -10.87 -7.68 9.03
N PRO A 105 -12.14 -7.87 9.41
CA PRO A 105 -12.77 -7.03 10.41
C PRO A 105 -12.05 -7.08 11.75
N GLY A 106 -11.86 -5.93 12.38
CA GLY A 106 -11.25 -5.81 13.71
C GLY A 106 -9.74 -6.07 13.79
N SER A 107 -9.08 -6.33 12.67
CA SER A 107 -7.63 -6.55 12.62
C SER A 107 -6.87 -5.34 12.05
N VAL A 108 -5.54 -5.32 12.22
CA VAL A 108 -4.67 -4.30 11.61
C VAL A 108 -4.75 -4.31 10.07
N TYR A 109 -5.11 -5.45 9.48
CA TYR A 109 -5.29 -5.61 8.03
C TYR A 109 -6.61 -5.02 7.53
N GLY A 110 -7.62 -4.92 8.40
CA GLY A 110 -8.91 -4.27 8.13
C GLY A 110 -8.90 -2.76 8.33
N TYR A 111 -7.90 -2.17 8.97
CA TYR A 111 -7.84 -0.73 9.16
C TYR A 111 -7.62 0.00 7.83
N LEU A 112 -8.32 1.11 7.68
CA LEU A 112 -8.16 2.00 6.53
C LEU A 112 -6.85 2.77 6.65
N GLN A 113 -6.00 2.67 5.63
CA GLN A 113 -4.67 3.30 5.63
C GLN A 113 -4.76 4.82 5.83
N LEU A 114 -5.68 5.50 5.15
CA LEU A 114 -5.93 6.93 5.34
C LEU A 114 -6.86 7.23 6.52
N GLY A 115 -7.42 6.22 7.17
CA GLY A 115 -8.37 6.38 8.26
C GLY A 115 -9.76 6.81 7.83
N GLU A 116 -10.63 7.02 8.82
CA GLU A 116 -11.96 7.58 8.63
C GLU A 116 -11.91 9.11 8.73
N PRO A 117 -12.66 9.85 7.86
CA PRO A 117 -12.66 11.31 7.86
C PRO A 117 -12.96 11.93 9.22
N GLU A 118 -13.88 11.33 9.96
CA GLU A 118 -14.28 11.78 11.30
C GLU A 118 -13.15 11.72 12.33
N ASN A 119 -12.27 10.71 12.20
CA ASN A 119 -11.11 10.58 13.06
C ASN A 119 -9.97 11.51 12.61
N VAL A 120 -9.79 11.65 11.29
CA VAL A 120 -8.74 12.52 10.73
C VAL A 120 -8.95 13.97 11.14
N ARG A 121 -10.21 14.45 11.16
CA ARG A 121 -10.56 15.82 11.60
C ARG A 121 -10.24 16.10 13.07
N LYS A 122 -10.06 15.06 13.89
CA LYS A 122 -9.78 15.19 15.34
C LYS A 122 -8.28 15.14 15.65
N TYR A 123 -7.42 14.97 14.63
CA TYR A 123 -5.98 14.93 14.84
C TYR A 123 -5.41 16.34 14.96
N ASP A 124 -4.32 16.45 15.70
CA ASP A 124 -3.57 17.67 15.96
C ASP A 124 -2.08 17.36 16.07
N ALA A 125 -1.26 18.38 16.15
CA ALA A 125 0.18 18.26 16.28
C ALA A 125 0.62 17.52 17.56
N ALA A 126 -0.11 17.66 18.66
CA ALA A 126 0.19 16.96 19.91
C ALA A 126 0.01 15.44 19.76
N ARG A 127 -1.05 15.02 19.05
CA ARG A 127 -1.27 13.61 18.74
C ARG A 127 -0.20 13.05 17.79
N LEU A 128 0.28 13.82 16.82
CA LEU A 128 1.38 13.41 15.94
C LEU A 128 2.68 13.24 16.72
N ARG A 129 3.03 14.20 17.58
CA ARG A 129 4.19 14.10 18.47
C ARG A 129 4.11 12.84 19.36
N SER A 130 3.00 12.65 20.06
CA SER A 130 2.79 11.47 20.92
C SER A 130 2.82 10.15 20.13
N PHE A 131 2.30 10.13 18.90
CA PHE A 131 2.41 8.98 18.03
C PHE A 131 3.86 8.69 17.65
N TRP A 132 4.61 9.73 17.24
CA TRP A 132 6.00 9.59 16.84
C TRP A 132 6.90 9.14 18.00
N ASP A 133 6.70 9.68 19.19
CA ASP A 133 7.43 9.25 20.38
C ASP A 133 7.30 7.75 20.65
N ARG A 134 6.11 7.18 20.42
CA ARG A 134 5.91 5.73 20.48
C ARG A 134 6.54 4.98 19.31
N GLN A 135 6.57 5.56 18.12
CA GLN A 135 7.19 4.90 16.96
C GLN A 135 8.71 4.87 17.04
N LYS A 136 9.33 5.98 17.40
CA LYS A 136 10.80 6.05 17.52
C LYS A 136 11.38 5.16 18.62
N ALA A 137 10.54 4.71 19.58
CA ALA A 137 10.89 3.75 20.61
C ALA A 137 10.77 2.28 20.15
N ARG A 138 10.33 2.02 18.92
CA ARG A 138 10.25 0.67 18.34
C ARG A 138 11.61 0.22 17.79
N PRO A 139 11.81 -1.11 17.61
CA PRO A 139 13.01 -1.61 16.95
C PRO A 139 13.19 -1.04 15.53
N TRP A 140 14.42 -0.70 15.21
CA TRP A 140 14.83 -0.13 13.94
C TRP A 140 15.53 -1.14 13.06
N VAL A 141 15.35 -0.95 11.76
CA VAL A 141 16.23 -1.52 10.73
C VAL A 141 16.77 -0.35 9.92
N LEU A 142 18.07 -0.13 9.95
CA LEU A 142 18.77 0.82 9.09
C LEU A 142 19.39 0.04 7.92
N ALA A 143 18.96 0.33 6.71
CA ALA A 143 19.53 -0.21 5.48
C ALA A 143 20.18 0.95 4.71
N VAL A 144 21.44 0.78 4.32
CA VAL A 144 22.20 1.75 3.54
C VAL A 144 22.80 1.06 2.32
N SER A 145 22.67 1.67 1.14
CA SER A 145 23.26 1.17 -0.08
C SER A 145 23.82 2.31 -0.91
N GLY A 146 24.91 2.06 -1.64
CA GLY A 146 25.63 3.05 -2.46
C GLY A 146 27.07 3.25 -1.99
N ASP A 147 27.62 4.42 -2.28
CA ASP A 147 28.97 4.83 -1.85
C ASP A 147 28.86 5.53 -0.48
N PHE A 148 29.26 4.84 0.58
CA PHE A 148 29.19 5.34 1.97
C PHE A 148 30.36 4.84 2.83
N ASP A 149 30.68 5.62 3.84
CA ASP A 149 31.61 5.23 4.89
C ASP A 149 30.88 4.39 5.96
N ARG A 150 31.33 3.16 6.18
CA ARG A 150 30.73 2.24 7.15
C ARG A 150 30.79 2.76 8.58
N ASP A 151 31.88 3.41 8.95
CA ASP A 151 32.06 3.92 10.34
C ASP A 151 31.18 5.12 10.60
N GLN A 152 30.95 5.99 9.62
CA GLN A 152 29.94 7.06 9.68
C GLN A 152 28.54 6.50 9.87
N VAL A 153 28.15 5.48 9.10
CA VAL A 153 26.83 4.83 9.25
C VAL A 153 26.68 4.22 10.64
N LEU A 154 27.69 3.56 11.15
CA LEU A 154 27.66 2.96 12.50
C LEU A 154 27.60 4.03 13.60
N ALA A 155 28.33 5.14 13.43
CA ALA A 155 28.26 6.28 14.35
C ALA A 155 26.87 6.90 14.37
N PHE A 156 26.27 7.12 13.18
CA PHE A 156 24.91 7.60 13.05
C PHE A 156 23.90 6.65 13.72
N ALA A 157 23.99 5.35 13.45
CA ALA A 157 23.09 4.34 14.03
C ALA A 157 23.15 4.33 15.57
N LYS A 158 24.34 4.52 16.16
CA LYS A 158 24.52 4.63 17.63
C LYS A 158 23.88 5.89 18.23
N GLY A 159 23.75 6.96 17.43
CA GLY A 159 23.10 8.21 17.83
C GLY A 159 21.57 8.18 17.76
N LEU A 160 20.99 7.16 17.13
CA LEU A 160 19.54 7.00 17.07
C LEU A 160 18.96 6.55 18.43
N PRO A 161 17.69 6.88 18.71
CA PRO A 161 17.03 6.44 19.93
C PRO A 161 17.10 4.91 20.08
N ALA A 162 17.54 4.43 21.24
CA ALA A 162 17.51 3.02 21.52
C ALA A 162 16.05 2.53 21.67
N PRO A 163 15.69 1.36 21.14
CA PRO A 163 14.35 0.83 21.32
C PRO A 163 14.12 0.43 22.78
N ASP A 164 13.03 0.89 23.35
CA ASP A 164 12.58 0.53 24.71
C ASP A 164 11.49 -0.55 24.70
N GLN A 165 10.97 -0.85 23.53
CA GLN A 165 9.90 -1.83 23.33
C GLN A 165 10.37 -2.99 22.46
N GLY A 166 10.06 -4.21 22.93
CA GLY A 166 10.32 -5.42 22.16
C GLY A 166 9.47 -5.55 20.90
N LYS A 167 9.70 -6.64 20.16
CA LYS A 167 8.87 -7.02 19.02
C LYS A 167 7.42 -7.16 19.45
N VAL A 168 6.52 -6.55 18.67
CA VAL A 168 5.08 -6.72 18.85
C VAL A 168 4.61 -7.80 17.87
N ASP A 169 4.06 -8.87 18.41
CA ASP A 169 3.43 -9.88 17.60
C ASP A 169 2.08 -9.37 17.05
N VAL A 170 1.92 -9.47 15.77
CA VAL A 170 0.66 -9.16 15.10
C VAL A 170 -0.06 -10.49 14.87
N PRO A 171 -1.24 -10.68 15.47
CA PRO A 171 -1.95 -11.95 15.32
C PRO A 171 -2.38 -12.16 13.87
N VAL A 172 -2.43 -13.41 13.44
CA VAL A 172 -3.01 -13.78 12.14
C VAL A 172 -4.45 -13.28 12.09
N PRO A 173 -4.83 -12.50 11.09
CA PRO A 173 -6.17 -11.94 11.03
C PRO A 173 -7.23 -13.02 10.76
N ALA A 174 -8.34 -12.94 11.47
CA ALA A 174 -9.52 -13.70 11.10
C ALA A 174 -10.14 -13.12 9.83
N TRP A 175 -10.60 -14.01 8.96
CA TRP A 175 -11.35 -13.62 7.78
C TRP A 175 -12.78 -13.21 8.14
N GLY A 176 -13.30 -12.22 7.43
CA GLY A 176 -14.72 -11.88 7.49
C GLY A 176 -15.61 -13.07 7.10
N THR A 177 -16.74 -13.17 7.75
CA THR A 177 -17.71 -14.27 7.51
C THR A 177 -18.82 -13.91 6.54
N ARG A 178 -18.93 -12.64 6.16
CA ARG A 178 -19.92 -12.18 5.18
C ARG A 178 -19.53 -12.67 3.79
N PRO A 179 -20.44 -13.29 3.03
CA PRO A 179 -20.12 -13.84 1.71
C PRO A 179 -20.03 -12.75 0.64
N GLU A 180 -20.66 -11.60 0.87
CA GLU A 180 -20.86 -10.57 -0.15
C GLU A 180 -20.82 -9.17 0.46
N LEU A 181 -20.33 -8.21 -0.34
CA LEU A 181 -20.34 -6.78 -0.06
C LEU A 181 -20.88 -6.04 -1.28
N ASP A 182 -22.08 -5.52 -1.18
CA ASP A 182 -22.66 -4.62 -2.18
C ASP A 182 -22.37 -3.16 -1.82
N ILE A 183 -21.91 -2.38 -2.81
CA ILE A 183 -21.56 -0.96 -2.66
C ILE A 183 -22.31 -0.16 -3.73
N PRO A 184 -23.54 0.32 -3.44
CA PRO A 184 -24.33 1.03 -4.42
C PRO A 184 -23.71 2.39 -4.75
N MET A 185 -23.55 2.66 -6.05
CA MET A 185 -23.13 3.96 -6.60
C MET A 185 -24.11 4.37 -7.71
N PRO A 186 -25.27 4.91 -7.39
CA PRO A 186 -26.28 5.26 -8.39
C PRO A 186 -25.77 6.28 -9.39
N GLY A 187 -26.28 6.20 -10.63
CA GLY A 187 -25.92 7.11 -11.72
C GLY A 187 -24.59 6.81 -12.40
N ARG A 188 -23.96 5.67 -12.13
CA ARG A 188 -22.75 5.22 -12.82
C ARG A 188 -23.11 4.31 -14.00
N SER A 189 -22.40 4.50 -15.12
CA SER A 189 -22.55 3.67 -16.33
C SER A 189 -21.81 2.32 -16.23
N GLN A 190 -20.89 2.19 -15.29
CA GLN A 190 -20.13 0.98 -15.05
C GLN A 190 -20.43 0.41 -13.67
N ALA A 191 -20.44 -0.92 -13.61
CA ALA A 191 -20.37 -1.72 -12.39
C ALA A 191 -19.01 -2.41 -12.27
N HIS A 192 -18.60 -2.71 -11.06
CA HIS A 192 -17.33 -3.34 -10.77
C HIS A 192 -17.55 -4.59 -9.97
N LEU A 193 -17.13 -5.74 -10.50
CA LEU A 193 -17.24 -7.04 -9.86
C LEU A 193 -15.86 -7.50 -9.39
N MET A 194 -15.77 -7.99 -8.17
CA MET A 194 -14.59 -8.63 -7.60
C MET A 194 -14.96 -9.99 -7.00
N LEU A 195 -14.38 -11.07 -7.49
CA LEU A 195 -14.39 -12.36 -6.81
C LEU A 195 -13.07 -12.52 -6.08
N ILE A 196 -13.15 -12.90 -4.80
CA ILE A 196 -11.98 -12.90 -3.91
C ILE A 196 -11.82 -14.27 -3.27
N PHE A 197 -10.62 -14.81 -3.38
CA PHE A 197 -10.26 -16.13 -2.84
C PHE A 197 -9.08 -15.99 -1.88
N LYS A 198 -9.11 -16.75 -0.79
CA LYS A 198 -7.96 -16.85 0.12
C LYS A 198 -6.80 -17.51 -0.60
N THR A 199 -5.61 -16.97 -0.40
CA THR A 199 -4.35 -17.58 -0.83
C THR A 199 -3.37 -17.69 0.31
N ALA A 200 -2.22 -18.31 0.06
CA ALA A 200 -1.14 -18.44 1.03
C ALA A 200 -0.48 -17.09 1.34
N PRO A 201 0.12 -16.91 2.53
CA PRO A 201 0.96 -15.76 2.84
C PRO A 201 2.25 -15.77 2.02
N ASN A 202 2.94 -14.61 1.93
CA ASN A 202 4.18 -14.48 1.14
C ASN A 202 5.38 -15.28 1.70
N THR A 203 5.22 -15.89 2.85
CA THR A 203 6.19 -16.84 3.45
C THR A 203 5.98 -18.29 3.00
N SER A 204 4.92 -18.56 2.24
CA SER A 204 4.62 -19.88 1.72
C SER A 204 5.54 -20.28 0.56
N PRO A 205 5.89 -21.57 0.43
CA PRO A 205 6.55 -22.08 -0.76
C PRO A 205 5.68 -21.98 -2.02
N ASP A 206 4.38 -21.75 -1.90
CA ASP A 206 3.46 -21.58 -3.03
C ASP A 206 3.49 -20.16 -3.64
N THR A 207 4.21 -19.21 -3.05
CA THR A 207 4.29 -17.83 -3.55
C THR A 207 4.70 -17.75 -5.02
N PRO A 208 5.75 -18.45 -5.51
CA PRO A 208 6.10 -18.39 -6.93
C PRO A 208 4.98 -18.89 -7.86
N ALA A 209 4.22 -19.90 -7.43
CA ALA A 209 3.09 -20.41 -8.20
C ALA A 209 1.94 -19.40 -8.25
N LEU A 210 1.69 -18.68 -7.15
CA LEU A 210 0.68 -17.60 -7.09
C LEU A 210 1.08 -16.40 -7.95
N ASP A 211 2.36 -16.04 -7.99
CA ASP A 211 2.89 -14.95 -8.84
C ASP A 211 2.77 -15.32 -10.33
N LEU A 212 3.07 -16.58 -10.67
CA LEU A 212 2.88 -17.09 -12.02
C LEU A 212 1.41 -17.08 -12.41
N LEU A 213 0.52 -17.52 -11.52
CA LEU A 213 -0.92 -17.51 -11.74
C LEU A 213 -1.44 -16.07 -11.94
N GLU A 214 -1.01 -15.11 -11.14
CA GLU A 214 -1.34 -13.68 -11.31
C GLU A 214 -0.93 -13.19 -12.70
N THR A 215 0.32 -13.44 -13.09
CA THR A 215 0.87 -13.00 -14.37
C THR A 215 0.12 -13.61 -15.56
N SER A 216 -0.12 -14.92 -15.52
CA SER A 216 -0.80 -15.66 -16.59
C SER A 216 -2.27 -15.26 -16.73
N LEU A 217 -2.98 -15.05 -15.63
CA LEU A 217 -4.39 -14.67 -15.66
C LEU A 217 -4.60 -13.18 -15.93
N GLY A 218 -3.76 -12.32 -15.35
CA GLY A 218 -3.92 -10.87 -15.38
C GLY A 218 -3.37 -10.19 -16.63
N GLY A 219 -2.57 -10.88 -17.42
CA GLY A 219 -1.94 -10.37 -18.65
C GLY A 219 -2.93 -10.13 -19.80
N MET A 220 -2.56 -9.26 -20.75
CA MET A 220 -3.40 -8.96 -21.94
C MET A 220 -3.61 -10.17 -22.87
N GLY A 221 -2.73 -11.16 -22.85
CA GLY A 221 -2.87 -12.42 -23.56
C GLY A 221 -3.49 -13.53 -22.71
N GLY A 222 -3.79 -13.29 -21.45
CA GLY A 222 -4.26 -14.30 -20.51
C GLY A 222 -5.73 -14.75 -20.73
N PRO A 223 -6.13 -15.88 -20.12
CA PRO A 223 -7.46 -16.45 -20.30
C PRO A 223 -8.60 -15.49 -19.96
N LEU A 224 -8.43 -14.65 -18.92
CA LEU A 224 -9.44 -13.67 -18.52
C LEU A 224 -9.66 -12.63 -19.61
N PHE A 225 -8.59 -12.12 -20.19
CA PHE A 225 -8.65 -11.11 -21.23
C PHE A 225 -9.23 -11.68 -22.53
N ARG A 226 -8.69 -12.82 -23.01
CA ARG A 226 -9.15 -13.47 -24.22
C ARG A 226 -10.63 -13.86 -24.18
N ASP A 227 -11.10 -14.37 -23.05
CA ASP A 227 -12.47 -14.88 -22.96
C ASP A 227 -13.48 -13.77 -22.60
N LEU A 228 -13.26 -13.02 -21.51
CA LEU A 228 -14.27 -12.09 -21.01
C LEU A 228 -14.29 -10.76 -21.78
N ARG A 229 -13.14 -10.30 -22.25
CA ARG A 229 -13.05 -9.06 -23.01
C ARG A 229 -13.16 -9.30 -24.51
N ASP A 230 -12.26 -10.10 -25.11
CA ASP A 230 -12.16 -10.17 -26.56
C ASP A 230 -13.29 -11.00 -27.19
N LYS A 231 -13.64 -12.16 -26.60
CA LYS A 231 -14.70 -13.02 -27.14
C LYS A 231 -16.09 -12.55 -26.74
N GLN A 232 -16.27 -12.13 -25.48
CA GLN A 232 -17.60 -11.83 -24.95
C GLN A 232 -17.91 -10.32 -24.85
N GLY A 233 -16.93 -9.43 -24.95
CA GLY A 233 -17.12 -7.99 -24.85
C GLY A 233 -17.74 -7.54 -23.52
N LEU A 234 -17.40 -8.24 -22.42
CA LEU A 234 -18.03 -7.99 -21.13
C LEU A 234 -17.47 -6.75 -20.41
N GLY A 235 -16.21 -6.38 -20.68
CA GLY A 235 -15.61 -5.22 -20.04
C GLY A 235 -14.28 -4.82 -20.67
N TYR A 236 -13.92 -3.54 -20.54
CA TYR A 236 -12.64 -3.04 -21.04
C TYR A 236 -11.48 -3.46 -20.15
N THR A 237 -11.70 -3.44 -18.83
CA THR A 237 -10.68 -3.82 -17.85
C THR A 237 -11.09 -5.12 -17.19
N VAL A 238 -10.29 -6.15 -17.39
CA VAL A 238 -10.40 -7.43 -16.72
C VAL A 238 -9.01 -7.87 -16.31
N THR A 239 -8.86 -8.35 -15.06
CA THR A 239 -7.56 -8.76 -14.53
C THR A 239 -7.72 -9.67 -13.31
N ALA A 240 -6.64 -10.34 -12.95
CA ALA A 240 -6.49 -10.95 -11.64
C ALA A 240 -5.21 -10.40 -10.99
N PHE A 241 -5.22 -10.29 -9.67
CA PHE A 241 -4.03 -9.92 -8.90
C PHE A 241 -4.04 -10.57 -7.53
N ASN A 242 -2.85 -10.92 -7.05
CA ASN A 242 -2.63 -11.50 -5.74
C ASN A 242 -2.12 -10.44 -4.77
N ARG A 243 -2.57 -10.51 -3.52
CA ARG A 243 -2.10 -9.64 -2.44
C ARG A 243 -1.73 -10.52 -1.27
N GLN A 244 -0.46 -10.49 -0.91
CA GLN A 244 0.08 -11.29 0.17
C GLN A 244 0.70 -10.42 1.25
N THR A 245 0.63 -10.90 2.46
CA THR A 245 1.37 -10.40 3.63
C THR A 245 2.06 -11.57 4.31
N SER A 246 2.79 -11.32 5.39
CA SER A 246 3.40 -12.41 6.17
C SER A 246 2.40 -13.34 6.86
N GLU A 247 1.13 -12.94 7.00
CA GLU A 247 0.11 -13.72 7.72
C GLU A 247 -1.08 -14.15 6.87
N ASN A 248 -1.27 -13.56 5.71
CA ASN A 248 -2.42 -13.87 4.87
C ASN A 248 -2.15 -13.54 3.41
N GLY A 249 -2.98 -14.10 2.53
CA GLY A 249 -3.01 -13.75 1.11
C GLY A 249 -4.43 -13.85 0.55
N TYR A 250 -4.68 -13.13 -0.52
CA TYR A 250 -5.91 -13.24 -1.30
C TYR A 250 -5.70 -12.88 -2.76
N MET A 251 -6.35 -13.63 -3.63
CA MET A 251 -6.43 -13.39 -5.07
C MET A 251 -7.74 -12.67 -5.38
N VAL A 252 -7.69 -11.63 -6.19
CA VAL A 252 -8.85 -10.89 -6.69
C VAL A 252 -8.96 -11.09 -8.18
N PHE A 253 -10.13 -11.52 -8.64
CA PHE A 253 -10.55 -11.47 -10.03
C PHE A 253 -11.44 -10.25 -10.19
N TYR A 254 -11.08 -9.35 -11.07
CA TYR A 254 -11.74 -8.06 -11.23
C TYR A 254 -12.16 -7.80 -12.67
N ILE A 255 -13.37 -7.27 -12.84
CA ILE A 255 -13.85 -6.73 -14.10
C ILE A 255 -14.65 -5.45 -13.89
N GLY A 256 -14.40 -4.46 -14.75
CA GLY A 256 -15.29 -3.32 -14.96
C GLY A 256 -16.22 -3.59 -16.12
N THR A 257 -17.52 -3.65 -15.87
CA THR A 257 -18.54 -4.06 -16.86
C THR A 257 -19.76 -3.14 -16.83
N GLU A 258 -20.69 -3.34 -17.74
CA GLU A 258 -22.01 -2.70 -17.68
C GLU A 258 -22.87 -3.36 -16.57
N PRO A 259 -23.73 -2.60 -15.85
CA PRO A 259 -24.56 -3.17 -14.79
C PRO A 259 -25.41 -4.37 -15.26
N GLY A 260 -25.92 -4.33 -16.46
CA GLY A 260 -26.73 -5.42 -17.04
C GLY A 260 -25.94 -6.69 -17.39
N LYS A 261 -24.61 -6.62 -17.45
CA LYS A 261 -23.73 -7.74 -17.78
C LYS A 261 -23.05 -8.37 -16.56
N MET A 262 -23.32 -7.89 -15.34
CA MET A 262 -22.63 -8.36 -14.13
C MET A 262 -22.80 -9.87 -13.91
N ALA A 263 -24.01 -10.41 -14.04
CA ALA A 263 -24.26 -11.85 -13.89
C ALA A 263 -23.47 -12.68 -14.90
N GLN A 264 -23.40 -12.23 -16.16
CA GLN A 264 -22.63 -12.91 -17.20
C GLN A 264 -21.13 -12.85 -16.93
N ALA A 265 -20.64 -11.72 -16.40
CA ALA A 265 -19.24 -11.56 -16.01
C ALA A 265 -18.87 -12.49 -14.84
N GLU A 266 -19.76 -12.61 -13.85
CA GLU A 266 -19.57 -13.54 -12.72
C GLU A 266 -19.53 -15.00 -13.19
N GLU A 267 -20.48 -15.41 -14.06
CA GLU A 267 -20.50 -16.74 -14.65
C GLU A 267 -19.22 -17.03 -15.45
N GLY A 268 -18.74 -16.06 -16.21
CA GLY A 268 -17.49 -16.15 -16.94
C GLY A 268 -16.28 -16.37 -16.04
N PHE A 269 -16.15 -15.62 -14.96
CA PHE A 269 -15.10 -15.84 -13.96
C PHE A 269 -15.20 -17.24 -13.36
N ARG A 270 -16.38 -17.66 -12.92
CA ARG A 270 -16.58 -18.97 -12.31
C ARG A 270 -16.23 -20.12 -13.25
N ARG A 271 -16.55 -19.98 -14.54
CA ARG A 271 -16.18 -20.96 -15.57
C ARG A 271 -14.66 -21.03 -15.72
N ILE A 272 -13.95 -19.91 -15.87
CA ILE A 272 -12.49 -19.89 -16.03
C ILE A 272 -11.81 -20.48 -14.78
N ILE A 273 -12.27 -20.09 -13.58
CA ILE A 273 -11.72 -20.61 -12.33
C ILE A 273 -11.94 -22.14 -12.20
N ASN A 274 -13.11 -22.62 -12.62
CA ASN A 274 -13.41 -24.04 -12.64
C ASN A 274 -12.54 -24.80 -13.66
N ASP A 275 -12.31 -24.21 -14.82
CA ASP A 275 -11.45 -24.79 -15.85
C ASP A 275 -9.99 -24.90 -15.36
N LEU A 276 -9.47 -23.87 -14.73
CA LEU A 276 -8.16 -23.90 -14.08
C LEU A 276 -8.02 -24.99 -13.02
N HIS A 277 -9.09 -25.27 -12.30
CA HIS A 277 -9.10 -26.32 -11.29
C HIS A 277 -9.04 -27.73 -11.91
N GLN A 278 -9.59 -27.91 -13.11
CA GLN A 278 -9.66 -29.20 -13.80
C GLN A 278 -8.49 -29.44 -14.76
N ASN A 279 -8.06 -28.42 -15.48
CA ASN A 279 -7.18 -28.56 -16.65
C ASN A 279 -5.81 -27.88 -16.49
N LEU A 280 -5.58 -27.15 -15.39
CA LEU A 280 -4.40 -26.33 -15.19
C LEU A 280 -4.25 -25.20 -16.24
N LEU A 281 -3.19 -24.43 -16.17
CA LEU A 281 -2.80 -23.47 -17.22
C LEU A 281 -2.12 -24.20 -18.37
N SER A 282 -2.39 -23.79 -19.61
CA SER A 282 -1.64 -24.26 -20.76
C SER A 282 -0.22 -23.70 -20.77
N GLU A 283 0.70 -24.35 -21.52
CA GLU A 283 2.05 -23.81 -21.70
C GLU A 283 2.02 -22.39 -22.30
N GLU A 284 1.11 -22.13 -23.23
CA GLU A 284 0.90 -20.82 -23.85
C GLU A 284 0.47 -19.75 -22.82
N ASP A 285 -0.28 -20.13 -21.80
CA ASP A 285 -0.72 -19.20 -20.74
C ASP A 285 0.40 -18.91 -19.72
N VAL A 286 1.39 -19.78 -19.59
CA VAL A 286 2.51 -19.68 -18.64
C VAL A 286 3.69 -18.92 -19.24
N GLU A 287 3.94 -19.06 -20.55
CA GLU A 287 4.99 -18.30 -21.24
C GLU A 287 4.46 -16.93 -21.63
N PRO A 288 4.94 -15.82 -21.04
CA PRO A 288 4.54 -14.48 -21.48
C PRO A 288 5.04 -14.25 -22.90
N GLY A 289 4.07 -14.22 -23.83
CA GLY A 289 4.16 -13.85 -25.23
C GLY A 289 5.56 -13.74 -25.84
N GLN A 290 5.99 -14.76 -26.55
CA GLN A 290 6.79 -14.53 -27.73
C GLN A 290 5.86 -13.86 -28.75
N GLU A 291 6.05 -12.55 -29.01
CA GLU A 291 5.42 -11.92 -30.18
C GLU A 291 5.79 -12.77 -31.41
N PRO A 292 4.81 -13.14 -32.25
CA PRO A 292 5.14 -13.76 -33.52
C PRO A 292 5.97 -12.78 -34.36
N ALA A 293 7.12 -13.25 -34.80
CA ALA A 293 8.10 -12.52 -35.62
C ALA A 293 7.49 -12.01 -36.93
#